data_6186ed91728d6900162b158f307a2125
#
_entry.id   6186ed91728d6900162b158f307a2125
#
_cell.length_a   1.000
_cell.length_b   1.000
_cell.length_c   1.000
_cell.angle_alpha   90.00
_cell.angle_beta   90.00
_cell.angle_gamma   90.00
#
_symmetry.space_group_name_H-M   'P 1'
#
loop_
_entity.id
_entity.type
_entity.pdbx_description
1 polymer ?
#
loop_
_entity_poly.entity_id
_entity_poly.type
_entity_poly.pdbx_seq_one_letter_code
_entity_poly.pdbx_strand_id
1 'polypeptide(L)'
;PHASMRSLSIARGYEGYLYYSLYRGTYSGTYGYSIEVYRGTSITEANYVGGYADGYTSAEPQLLELSLDSALTSTLSAGTYTVVSTVLVAVNGEARPVSGTETKTQIQVVNDPIPLQGVYMESVKDVMYLDPGQEITTRVAFSPANTTARRNYELSISNESVFSALDFGNDITIRAEQPGSTTFYVLLGGYMGGFRLIVRGYTASMAQKEQTLHEGSSAKLSFTVSPDDGQTKAVWSSNDPQIVSVAQDGIITALREGSTIVNASLT
;
A
#
# COMPACT_ATOMS: atom_id res chain seq x y z
N PRO A 1 15.54 6.24 -6.46
CA PRO A 1 14.71 5.21 -7.06
C PRO A 1 15.05 3.84 -6.49
N HIS A 2 14.04 3.01 -6.30
CA HIS A 2 14.21 1.62 -5.90
C HIS A 2 13.58 0.74 -6.99
N ALA A 3 14.24 -0.34 -7.37
CA ALA A 3 13.65 -1.31 -8.28
C ALA A 3 12.44 -1.96 -7.60
N SER A 4 11.26 -1.77 -8.16
CA SER A 4 10.01 -2.22 -7.55
C SER A 4 9.66 -3.68 -7.85
N MET A 5 10.42 -4.35 -8.71
CA MET A 5 10.09 -5.70 -9.16
C MET A 5 11.25 -6.68 -9.01
N ARG A 6 10.94 -7.85 -8.44
CA ARG A 6 11.82 -9.02 -8.46
C ARG A 6 11.51 -9.86 -9.69
N SER A 7 12.54 -10.40 -10.33
CA SER A 7 12.43 -11.38 -11.43
C SER A 7 11.65 -10.87 -12.66
N LEU A 8 12.20 -9.88 -13.34
CA LEU A 8 11.64 -9.39 -14.59
C LEU A 8 12.16 -10.22 -15.77
N SER A 9 11.26 -10.73 -16.59
CA SER A 9 11.61 -11.39 -17.85
C SER A 9 11.24 -10.51 -19.04
N ILE A 10 12.12 -10.50 -20.04
CA ILE A 10 11.95 -9.75 -21.29
C ILE A 10 12.14 -10.71 -22.46
N ALA A 11 11.22 -10.69 -23.41
CA ALA A 11 11.36 -11.50 -24.61
C ALA A 11 12.29 -10.82 -25.61
N ARG A 12 13.18 -11.61 -26.25
CA ARG A 12 14.09 -11.15 -27.28
C ARG A 12 13.34 -10.57 -28.46
N GLY A 13 13.73 -9.36 -28.90
CA GLY A 13 13.11 -8.69 -30.04
C GLY A 13 11.77 -8.01 -29.71
N TYR A 14 11.35 -8.03 -28.44
CA TYR A 14 10.18 -7.33 -27.97
C TYR A 14 10.59 -6.19 -27.04
N GLU A 15 9.74 -5.20 -26.93
CA GLU A 15 9.92 -4.13 -25.96
C GLU A 15 9.83 -4.68 -24.53
N GLY A 16 10.77 -4.31 -23.68
CA GLY A 16 10.80 -4.68 -22.28
C GLY A 16 10.54 -3.49 -21.39
N TYR A 17 10.01 -3.72 -20.19
CA TYR A 17 9.63 -2.65 -19.27
C TYR A 17 10.22 -2.87 -17.88
N LEU A 18 10.79 -1.80 -17.33
CA LEU A 18 11.34 -1.73 -15.99
C LEU A 18 10.52 -0.73 -15.20
N TYR A 19 10.29 -0.99 -13.92
CA TYR A 19 9.46 -0.14 -13.08
C TYR A 19 10.23 0.30 -11.85
N TYR A 20 10.22 1.58 -11.58
CA TYR A 20 10.94 2.20 -10.46
C TYR A 20 10.03 3.15 -9.71
N SER A 21 10.11 3.13 -8.38
CA SER A 21 9.53 4.20 -7.57
C SER A 21 10.47 5.40 -7.59
N LEU A 22 9.93 6.57 -7.93
CA LEU A 22 10.68 7.81 -7.97
C LEU A 22 10.11 8.81 -6.96
N TYR A 23 10.94 9.20 -6.00
CA TYR A 23 10.63 10.28 -5.08
C TYR A 23 11.38 11.55 -5.48
N ARG A 24 10.65 12.58 -5.91
CA ARG A 24 11.23 13.83 -6.44
C ARG A 24 11.71 14.78 -5.35
N GLY A 25 11.22 14.65 -4.12
CA GLY A 25 11.46 15.67 -3.10
C GLY A 25 10.90 17.03 -3.53
N THR A 26 11.72 18.05 -3.45
CA THR A 26 11.38 19.43 -3.86
C THR A 26 11.73 19.75 -5.31
N TYR A 27 12.25 18.80 -6.09
CA TYR A 27 12.66 19.05 -7.47
C TYR A 27 11.45 19.23 -8.39
N SER A 28 11.36 20.38 -9.05
CA SER A 28 10.28 20.75 -9.96
C SER A 28 10.68 20.78 -11.45
N GLY A 29 11.95 20.49 -11.74
CA GLY A 29 12.49 20.54 -13.11
C GLY A 29 12.19 19.29 -13.92
N THR A 30 12.57 19.35 -15.20
CA THR A 30 12.53 18.21 -16.12
C THR A 30 13.63 17.22 -15.76
N TYR A 31 13.32 15.94 -15.80
CA TYR A 31 14.29 14.87 -15.64
C TYR A 31 14.17 13.84 -16.77
N GLY A 32 15.25 13.13 -16.98
CA GLY A 32 15.33 12.01 -17.90
C GLY A 32 16.00 10.83 -17.21
N TYR A 33 16.37 9.84 -17.97
CA TYR A 33 17.12 8.70 -17.48
C TYR A 33 18.09 8.13 -18.51
N SER A 34 19.13 7.48 -18.05
CA SER A 34 19.97 6.61 -18.86
C SER A 34 19.76 5.15 -18.45
N ILE A 35 19.88 4.28 -19.43
CA ILE A 35 19.86 2.83 -19.26
C ILE A 35 21.13 2.27 -19.86
N GLU A 36 21.83 1.41 -19.11
CA GLU A 36 22.96 0.64 -19.56
C GLU A 36 22.70 -0.84 -19.29
N VAL A 37 22.99 -1.71 -20.24
CA VAL A 37 22.74 -3.15 -20.16
C VAL A 37 24.06 -3.90 -20.17
N TYR A 38 24.23 -4.78 -19.20
CA TYR A 38 25.41 -5.61 -19.02
C TYR A 38 25.02 -7.08 -18.97
N ARG A 39 25.83 -7.94 -19.65
CA ARG A 39 25.64 -9.39 -19.61
C ARG A 39 26.02 -9.96 -18.24
N GLY A 40 25.15 -10.80 -17.68
CA GLY A 40 25.36 -11.42 -16.36
C GLY A 40 25.14 -10.44 -15.21
N THR A 41 25.87 -10.62 -14.13
CA THR A 41 25.72 -9.87 -12.87
C THR A 41 26.82 -8.84 -12.61
N SER A 42 27.87 -8.84 -13.44
CA SER A 42 29.03 -7.96 -13.29
C SER A 42 28.95 -6.76 -14.23
N ILE A 43 29.14 -5.57 -13.68
CA ILE A 43 29.14 -4.30 -14.42
C ILE A 43 30.58 -3.98 -14.78
N THR A 44 31.02 -4.42 -15.94
CA THR A 44 32.34 -4.17 -16.50
C THR A 44 32.22 -3.80 -17.96
N GLU A 45 33.21 -3.11 -18.50
CA GLU A 45 33.25 -2.74 -19.94
C GLU A 45 33.14 -3.97 -20.84
N ALA A 46 33.77 -5.09 -20.45
CA ALA A 46 33.71 -6.34 -21.20
C ALA A 46 32.30 -6.96 -21.24
N ASN A 47 31.44 -6.65 -20.29
CA ASN A 47 30.08 -7.14 -20.20
C ASN A 47 29.05 -6.15 -20.73
N TYR A 48 29.47 -4.93 -21.08
CA TYR A 48 28.57 -3.92 -21.63
C TYR A 48 28.02 -4.37 -22.99
N VAL A 49 26.72 -4.26 -23.16
CA VAL A 49 26.01 -4.68 -24.38
C VAL A 49 25.44 -3.52 -25.15
N GLY A 50 25.00 -2.50 -24.46
CA GLY A 50 24.39 -1.32 -25.04
C GLY A 50 23.62 -0.51 -24.03
N GLY A 51 23.13 0.64 -24.45
CA GLY A 51 22.35 1.54 -23.61
C GLY A 51 21.93 2.79 -24.36
N TYR A 52 21.09 3.58 -23.72
CA TYR A 52 20.65 4.87 -24.25
C TYR A 52 20.23 5.80 -23.10
N ALA A 53 20.03 7.06 -23.44
CA ALA A 53 19.45 8.05 -22.56
C ALA A 53 18.18 8.60 -23.18
N ASP A 54 17.16 8.79 -22.39
CA ASP A 54 15.89 9.38 -22.80
C ASP A 54 15.48 10.47 -21.80
N GLY A 55 14.72 11.42 -22.31
CA GLY A 55 14.20 12.54 -21.52
C GLY A 55 12.69 12.54 -21.55
N TYR A 56 12.09 12.70 -20.41
CA TYR A 56 10.66 12.95 -20.36
C TYR A 56 10.32 13.99 -19.30
N THR A 57 9.24 14.69 -19.57
CA THR A 57 8.65 15.60 -18.61
C THR A 57 7.46 14.90 -18.00
N SER A 58 7.47 14.62 -16.73
CA SER A 58 6.29 14.17 -16.04
C SER A 58 6.04 15.04 -14.83
N ALA A 59 4.83 15.50 -14.71
CA ALA A 59 4.31 16.04 -13.48
C ALA A 59 3.96 14.84 -12.57
N GLU A 60 4.96 14.21 -11.96
CA GLU A 60 4.79 13.23 -10.88
C GLU A 60 4.28 11.82 -11.21
N PRO A 61 5.02 10.94 -11.84
CA PRO A 61 4.73 9.51 -11.70
C PRO A 61 5.24 9.04 -10.34
N GLN A 62 4.38 8.45 -9.54
CA GLN A 62 4.79 7.66 -8.38
C GLN A 62 5.58 6.43 -8.84
N LEU A 63 5.23 5.90 -9.99
CA LEU A 63 5.88 4.77 -10.64
C LEU A 63 6.44 5.20 -12.00
N LEU A 64 7.76 5.09 -12.15
CA LEU A 64 8.48 5.34 -13.39
C LEU A 64 8.57 4.04 -14.18
N GLU A 65 8.01 4.02 -15.38
CA GLU A 65 8.19 2.94 -16.34
C GLU A 65 9.28 3.31 -17.35
N LEU A 66 10.34 2.53 -17.41
CA LEU A 66 11.41 2.65 -18.40
C LEU A 66 11.28 1.51 -19.40
N SER A 67 11.35 1.84 -20.70
CA SER A 67 11.32 0.82 -21.75
C SER A 67 12.72 0.46 -22.21
N LEU A 68 12.96 -0.83 -22.44
CA LEU A 68 14.06 -1.35 -23.23
C LEU A 68 13.53 -1.58 -24.63
N ASP A 69 14.01 -0.83 -25.60
CA ASP A 69 13.49 -0.91 -26.96
C ASP A 69 13.74 -2.28 -27.62
N SER A 70 12.93 -2.61 -28.61
CA SER A 70 13.02 -3.89 -29.33
C SER A 70 14.30 -4.04 -30.15
N ALA A 71 14.91 -2.93 -30.58
CA ALA A 71 16.19 -2.96 -31.30
C ALA A 71 17.31 -3.45 -30.38
N LEU A 72 17.39 -2.90 -29.15
CA LEU A 72 18.35 -3.36 -28.16
C LEU A 72 18.06 -4.80 -27.74
N THR A 73 16.82 -5.15 -27.40
CA THR A 73 16.48 -6.51 -26.93
C THR A 73 16.71 -7.57 -27.99
N SER A 74 16.62 -7.24 -29.29
CA SER A 74 16.92 -8.17 -30.39
C SER A 74 18.39 -8.58 -30.47
N THR A 75 19.30 -7.74 -29.97
CA THR A 75 20.75 -8.04 -29.94
C THR A 75 21.12 -8.96 -28.76
N LEU A 76 20.25 -9.11 -27.76
CA LEU A 76 20.51 -9.92 -26.59
C LEU A 76 20.29 -11.41 -26.89
N SER A 77 21.10 -12.27 -26.32
CA SER A 77 20.84 -13.72 -26.27
C SER A 77 20.06 -14.05 -24.99
N ALA A 78 19.37 -15.20 -24.99
CA ALA A 78 18.73 -15.66 -23.76
C ALA A 78 19.75 -15.78 -22.61
N GLY A 79 19.37 -15.32 -21.41
CA GLY A 79 20.25 -15.33 -20.24
C GLY A 79 19.97 -14.17 -19.28
N THR A 80 20.82 -14.09 -18.25
CA THR A 80 20.74 -13.04 -17.23
C THR A 80 21.50 -11.79 -17.65
N TYR A 81 20.91 -10.63 -17.41
CA TYR A 81 21.51 -9.33 -17.63
C TYR A 81 21.27 -8.43 -16.40
N THR A 82 22.17 -7.47 -16.24
CA THR A 82 22.00 -6.38 -15.28
C THR A 82 21.72 -5.09 -16.05
N VAL A 83 20.62 -4.44 -15.73
CA VAL A 83 20.27 -3.11 -16.22
C VAL A 83 20.62 -2.10 -15.15
N VAL A 84 21.43 -1.12 -15.51
CA VAL A 84 21.77 0.03 -14.68
C VAL A 84 20.96 1.21 -15.18
N SER A 85 20.13 1.77 -14.32
CA SER A 85 19.32 2.95 -14.63
C SER A 85 19.75 4.12 -13.75
N THR A 86 19.96 5.29 -14.34
CA THR A 86 20.39 6.50 -13.65
C THR A 86 19.48 7.67 -14.01
N VAL A 87 19.02 8.43 -13.03
CA VAL A 87 18.23 9.64 -13.29
C VAL A 87 19.14 10.76 -13.80
N LEU A 88 18.70 11.45 -14.83
CA LEU A 88 19.34 12.59 -15.43
C LEU A 88 18.53 13.86 -15.17
N VAL A 89 19.20 14.97 -14.99
CA VAL A 89 18.60 16.31 -14.92
C VAL A 89 19.26 17.24 -15.93
N ALA A 90 18.49 18.17 -16.47
CA ALA A 90 19.06 19.20 -17.36
C ALA A 90 19.74 20.30 -16.52
N VAL A 91 21.04 20.49 -16.73
CA VAL A 91 21.83 21.59 -16.16
C VAL A 91 22.46 22.37 -17.30
N ASN A 92 22.05 23.61 -17.48
CA ASN A 92 22.51 24.47 -18.60
C ASN A 92 22.32 23.85 -19.99
N GLY A 93 21.22 23.09 -20.16
CA GLY A 93 20.89 22.40 -21.41
C GLY A 93 21.60 21.06 -21.63
N GLU A 94 22.45 20.62 -20.72
CA GLU A 94 23.10 19.31 -20.76
C GLU A 94 22.47 18.35 -19.78
N ALA A 95 22.26 17.09 -20.20
CA ALA A 95 21.82 16.02 -19.33
C ALA A 95 22.97 15.59 -18.40
N ARG A 96 22.75 15.64 -17.10
CA ARG A 96 23.73 15.23 -16.09
C ARG A 96 23.16 14.19 -15.14
N PRO A 97 23.93 13.14 -14.81
CA PRO A 97 23.48 12.14 -13.86
C PRO A 97 23.34 12.72 -12.45
N VAL A 98 22.27 12.31 -11.76
CA VAL A 98 22.04 12.66 -10.36
C VAL A 98 22.73 11.61 -9.48
N SER A 99 23.68 12.06 -8.67
CA SER A 99 24.41 11.16 -7.76
C SER A 99 23.46 10.43 -6.81
N GLY A 100 23.71 9.12 -6.60
CA GLY A 100 22.90 8.28 -5.71
C GLY A 100 21.58 7.81 -6.29
N THR A 101 21.30 8.05 -7.58
CA THR A 101 20.09 7.56 -8.26
C THR A 101 20.33 6.31 -9.10
N GLU A 102 21.56 5.82 -9.17
CA GLU A 102 21.88 4.59 -9.86
C GLU A 102 21.14 3.39 -9.23
N THR A 103 20.43 2.67 -10.05
CA THR A 103 19.69 1.47 -9.64
C THR A 103 20.06 0.31 -10.54
N LYS A 104 20.32 -0.85 -9.95
CA LYS A 104 20.70 -2.08 -10.63
C LYS A 104 19.55 -3.07 -10.57
N THR A 105 19.06 -3.48 -11.73
CA THR A 105 17.98 -4.47 -11.85
C THR A 105 18.45 -5.66 -12.64
N GLN A 106 18.31 -6.85 -12.09
CA GLN A 106 18.56 -8.07 -12.85
C GLN A 106 17.32 -8.44 -13.66
N ILE A 107 17.54 -8.75 -14.93
CA ILE A 107 16.52 -9.21 -15.85
C ILE A 107 16.90 -10.56 -16.45
N GLN A 108 15.89 -11.33 -16.82
CA GLN A 108 16.05 -12.56 -17.58
C GLN A 108 15.56 -12.35 -19.01
N VAL A 109 16.46 -12.44 -19.98
CA VAL A 109 16.08 -12.44 -21.39
C VAL A 109 15.71 -13.87 -21.81
N VAL A 110 14.54 -14.02 -22.43
CA VAL A 110 14.02 -15.28 -22.95
C VAL A 110 13.83 -15.19 -24.46
N ASN A 111 13.85 -16.33 -25.17
CA ASN A 111 13.71 -16.33 -26.62
C ASN A 111 12.29 -15.96 -27.07
N ASP A 112 11.29 -16.52 -26.39
CA ASP A 112 9.89 -16.39 -26.75
C ASP A 112 9.11 -15.64 -25.68
N PRO A 113 8.06 -14.87 -26.04
CA PRO A 113 7.18 -14.23 -25.08
C PRO A 113 6.52 -15.25 -24.15
N ILE A 114 6.46 -14.91 -22.87
CA ILE A 114 5.72 -15.66 -21.85
C ILE A 114 4.45 -14.86 -21.54
N PRO A 115 3.27 -15.30 -22.03
CA PRO A 115 2.04 -14.57 -21.88
C PRO A 115 1.57 -14.52 -20.43
N LEU A 116 0.85 -13.44 -20.08
CA LEU A 116 0.12 -13.35 -18.82
C LEU A 116 -1.04 -14.35 -18.82
N GLN A 117 -1.25 -14.99 -17.69
CA GLN A 117 -2.36 -15.92 -17.43
C GLN A 117 -3.22 -15.51 -16.25
N GLY A 118 -2.79 -14.53 -15.47
CA GLY A 118 -3.53 -14.02 -14.33
C GLY A 118 -2.79 -12.92 -13.58
N VAL A 119 -3.55 -12.15 -12.80
CA VAL A 119 -3.06 -11.17 -11.84
C VAL A 119 -3.80 -11.37 -10.53
N TYR A 120 -3.12 -11.21 -9.40
CA TYR A 120 -3.70 -11.39 -8.08
C TYR A 120 -2.94 -10.56 -7.03
N MET A 121 -3.50 -10.49 -5.83
CA MET A 121 -2.84 -9.84 -4.69
C MET A 121 -2.33 -10.90 -3.71
N GLU A 122 -1.03 -10.84 -3.39
CA GLU A 122 -0.37 -11.78 -2.47
C GLU A 122 -0.65 -11.43 -1.01
N SER A 123 -0.51 -12.43 -0.13
CA SER A 123 -0.59 -12.27 1.33
C SER A 123 -1.94 -11.78 1.85
N VAL A 124 -2.99 -11.85 1.04
CA VAL A 124 -4.36 -11.52 1.42
C VAL A 124 -5.28 -12.71 1.16
N LYS A 125 -6.38 -12.77 1.90
CA LYS A 125 -7.50 -13.70 1.66
C LYS A 125 -8.60 -12.96 0.90
N ASP A 126 -9.55 -13.69 0.33
CA ASP A 126 -10.70 -13.12 -0.37
C ASP A 126 -11.44 -12.06 0.47
N VAL A 127 -11.44 -12.24 1.79
CA VAL A 127 -11.97 -11.27 2.76
C VAL A 127 -10.94 -11.07 3.87
N MET A 128 -10.56 -9.81 4.09
CA MET A 128 -9.69 -9.35 5.16
C MET A 128 -10.49 -8.54 6.18
N TYR A 129 -10.17 -8.72 7.45
CA TYR A 129 -10.75 -7.97 8.55
C TYR A 129 -9.66 -7.20 9.28
N LEU A 130 -9.82 -5.90 9.39
CA LEU A 130 -8.93 -5.02 10.14
C LEU A 130 -9.72 -4.20 11.15
N ASP A 131 -9.06 -3.82 12.23
CA ASP A 131 -9.54 -2.78 13.14
C ASP A 131 -9.04 -1.41 12.66
N PRO A 132 -9.72 -0.30 12.98
CA PRO A 132 -9.22 1.03 12.69
C PRO A 132 -7.78 1.22 13.18
N GLY A 133 -6.92 1.80 12.34
CA GLY A 133 -5.50 1.99 12.61
C GLY A 133 -4.59 0.81 12.29
N GLN A 134 -5.11 -0.39 12.06
CA GLN A 134 -4.30 -1.54 11.63
C GLN A 134 -3.85 -1.40 10.19
N GLU A 135 -2.68 -1.98 9.91
CA GLU A 135 -2.06 -1.96 8.58
C GLU A 135 -1.81 -3.38 8.06
N ILE A 136 -1.94 -3.55 6.75
CA ILE A 136 -1.48 -4.73 6.03
C ILE A 136 -0.67 -4.29 4.82
N THR A 137 0.29 -5.12 4.43
CA THR A 137 1.01 -4.95 3.16
C THR A 137 0.70 -6.12 2.26
N THR A 138 0.30 -5.83 1.05
CA THR A 138 0.05 -6.80 -0.01
C THR A 138 0.91 -6.45 -1.23
N ARG A 139 0.93 -7.32 -2.19
CA ARG A 139 1.68 -7.15 -3.44
C ARG A 139 0.85 -7.60 -4.62
N VAL A 140 0.94 -6.86 -5.73
CA VAL A 140 0.42 -7.32 -7.01
C VAL A 140 1.36 -8.39 -7.57
N ALA A 141 0.83 -9.54 -7.88
CA ALA A 141 1.55 -10.67 -8.43
C ALA A 141 0.92 -11.14 -9.75
N PHE A 142 1.75 -11.80 -10.54
CA PHE A 142 1.42 -12.18 -11.91
C PHE A 142 1.60 -13.68 -12.10
N SER A 143 0.73 -14.29 -12.89
CA SER A 143 0.84 -15.69 -13.28
C SER A 143 1.07 -15.79 -14.79
N PRO A 144 2.12 -16.49 -15.22
CA PRO A 144 3.25 -16.93 -14.41
C PRO A 144 4.07 -15.72 -13.91
N ALA A 145 4.82 -15.89 -12.82
CA ALA A 145 5.60 -14.80 -12.20
C ALA A 145 6.69 -14.22 -13.14
N ASN A 146 7.15 -15.04 -14.08
CA ASN A 146 8.14 -14.68 -15.11
C ASN A 146 7.49 -14.25 -16.44
N THR A 147 6.22 -13.82 -16.44
CA THR A 147 5.58 -13.28 -17.64
C THR A 147 6.39 -12.14 -18.24
N THR A 148 6.42 -12.05 -19.56
CA THR A 148 7.03 -10.93 -20.30
C THR A 148 6.05 -9.82 -20.63
N ALA A 149 4.79 -9.96 -20.19
CA ALA A 149 3.77 -8.94 -20.39
C ALA A 149 4.11 -7.63 -19.65
N ARG A 150 3.74 -6.52 -20.25
CA ARG A 150 3.81 -5.20 -19.62
C ARG A 150 2.95 -5.19 -18.36
N ARG A 151 3.48 -4.66 -17.25
CA ARG A 151 2.85 -4.75 -15.92
C ARG A 151 2.19 -3.43 -15.50
N ASN A 152 1.59 -2.74 -16.45
CA ASN A 152 0.84 -1.50 -16.26
C ASN A 152 -0.60 -1.79 -15.77
N TYR A 153 -0.71 -2.41 -14.61
CA TYR A 153 -1.99 -2.74 -14.01
C TYR A 153 -2.73 -1.48 -13.51
N GLU A 154 -4.03 -1.59 -13.43
CA GLU A 154 -4.91 -0.60 -12.81
C GLU A 154 -5.40 -1.11 -11.46
N LEU A 155 -5.41 -0.23 -10.45
CA LEU A 155 -6.06 -0.47 -9.17
C LEU A 155 -7.43 0.21 -9.17
N SER A 156 -8.45 -0.56 -8.83
CA SER A 156 -9.81 -0.06 -8.65
C SER A 156 -10.27 -0.33 -7.22
N ILE A 157 -10.86 0.67 -6.61
CA ILE A 157 -11.23 0.65 -5.20
C ILE A 157 -12.67 1.16 -5.08
N SER A 158 -13.54 0.41 -4.41
CA SER A 158 -14.96 0.73 -4.37
C SER A 158 -15.34 1.82 -3.36
N ASN A 159 -14.55 2.01 -2.30
CA ASN A 159 -14.79 3.00 -1.26
C ASN A 159 -13.48 3.41 -0.59
N GLU A 160 -13.01 4.60 -0.88
CA GLU A 160 -11.73 5.14 -0.38
C GLU A 160 -11.82 5.72 1.03
N SER A 161 -13.02 5.96 1.58
CA SER A 161 -13.18 6.54 2.92
C SER A 161 -12.83 5.56 4.06
N VAL A 162 -12.78 4.26 3.75
CA VAL A 162 -12.57 3.19 4.73
C VAL A 162 -11.10 2.97 5.07
N PHE A 163 -10.20 3.43 4.21
CA PHE A 163 -8.77 3.17 4.33
C PHE A 163 -7.93 4.24 3.61
N SER A 164 -6.62 4.26 3.92
CA SER A 164 -5.59 4.89 3.10
C SER A 164 -4.65 3.84 2.52
N ALA A 165 -4.19 4.03 1.30
CA ALA A 165 -3.27 3.13 0.66
C ALA A 165 -2.10 3.88 0.02
N LEU A 166 -0.91 3.28 0.12
CA LEU A 166 0.30 3.74 -0.56
C LEU A 166 0.76 2.62 -1.50
N ASP A 167 0.93 2.93 -2.77
CA ASP A 167 1.51 2.02 -3.77
C ASP A 167 2.96 2.43 -4.04
N PHE A 168 3.88 1.52 -3.75
CA PHE A 168 5.30 1.66 -4.05
C PHE A 168 5.71 0.56 -5.05
N GLY A 169 5.32 0.74 -6.30
CA GLY A 169 5.50 -0.29 -7.32
C GLY A 169 4.42 -1.37 -7.20
N ASN A 170 4.80 -2.62 -6.89
CA ASN A 170 3.80 -3.65 -6.63
C ASN A 170 3.50 -3.87 -5.15
N ASP A 171 4.19 -3.22 -4.22
CA ASP A 171 3.92 -3.33 -2.79
C ASP A 171 2.92 -2.25 -2.38
N ILE A 172 1.79 -2.66 -1.83
CA ILE A 172 0.69 -1.79 -1.42
C ILE A 172 0.52 -1.93 0.09
N THR A 173 0.74 -0.85 0.83
CA THR A 173 0.41 -0.78 2.25
C THR A 173 -0.96 -0.14 2.41
N ILE A 174 -1.85 -0.83 3.09
CA ILE A 174 -3.23 -0.42 3.33
C ILE A 174 -3.38 -0.23 4.83
N ARG A 175 -3.81 0.96 5.24
CA ARG A 175 -4.18 1.30 6.61
C ARG A 175 -5.68 1.44 6.72
N ALA A 176 -6.27 0.75 7.68
CA ALA A 176 -7.68 0.87 8.00
C ALA A 176 -7.96 2.21 8.71
N GLU A 177 -8.91 3.00 8.21
CA GLU A 177 -9.22 4.33 8.75
C GLU A 177 -10.59 4.34 9.43
N GLN A 178 -11.65 4.08 8.69
CA GLN A 178 -13.03 4.17 9.17
C GLN A 178 -13.74 2.82 9.08
N PRO A 179 -14.64 2.50 10.02
CA PRO A 179 -15.49 1.31 9.91
C PRO A 179 -16.28 1.29 8.59
N GLY A 180 -16.32 0.12 7.96
CA GLY A 180 -17.00 -0.05 6.68
C GLY A 180 -16.42 -1.20 5.86
N SER A 181 -16.77 -1.24 4.58
CA SER A 181 -16.19 -2.21 3.67
C SER A 181 -15.82 -1.60 2.34
N THR A 182 -14.76 -2.11 1.75
CA THR A 182 -14.31 -1.77 0.41
C THR A 182 -13.81 -3.01 -0.32
N THR A 183 -13.70 -2.93 -1.63
CA THR A 183 -13.12 -4.00 -2.45
C THR A 183 -11.99 -3.41 -3.27
N PHE A 184 -10.87 -4.10 -3.24
CA PHE A 184 -9.69 -3.81 -4.05
C PHE A 184 -9.68 -4.74 -5.24
N TYR A 185 -9.51 -4.19 -6.44
CA TYR A 185 -9.29 -4.94 -7.66
C TYR A 185 -8.03 -4.47 -8.34
N VAL A 186 -7.24 -5.42 -8.82
CA VAL A 186 -6.16 -5.21 -9.77
C VAL A 186 -6.57 -5.76 -11.12
N LEU A 187 -6.39 -4.98 -12.17
CA LEU A 187 -6.78 -5.33 -13.54
C LEU A 187 -5.56 -5.23 -14.45
N LEU A 188 -5.33 -6.25 -15.25
CA LEU A 188 -4.26 -6.25 -16.25
C LEU A 188 -4.58 -7.24 -17.37
N GLY A 189 -4.55 -6.77 -18.61
CA GLY A 189 -4.66 -7.63 -19.80
C GLY A 189 -5.93 -8.48 -19.86
N GLY A 190 -7.04 -7.99 -19.29
CA GLY A 190 -8.31 -8.73 -19.20
C GLY A 190 -8.43 -9.68 -17.99
N TYR A 191 -7.38 -9.77 -17.19
CA TYR A 191 -7.41 -10.52 -15.92
C TYR A 191 -7.73 -9.58 -14.76
N MET A 192 -8.39 -10.12 -13.74
CA MET A 192 -8.74 -9.41 -12.53
C MET A 192 -8.43 -10.28 -11.31
N GLY A 193 -7.83 -9.65 -10.30
CA GLY A 193 -7.65 -10.23 -8.97
C GLY A 193 -8.02 -9.19 -7.91
N GLY A 194 -8.27 -9.62 -6.69
CA GLY A 194 -8.59 -8.66 -5.63
C GLY A 194 -9.07 -9.31 -4.36
N PHE A 195 -9.48 -8.49 -3.39
CA PHE A 195 -10.03 -8.93 -2.12
C PHE A 195 -11.00 -7.89 -1.55
N ARG A 196 -11.83 -8.32 -0.63
CA ARG A 196 -12.69 -7.43 0.14
C ARG A 196 -12.04 -7.12 1.49
N LEU A 197 -11.94 -5.84 1.81
CA LEU A 197 -11.56 -5.36 3.14
C LEU A 197 -12.80 -4.96 3.92
N ILE A 198 -12.88 -5.42 5.16
CA ILE A 198 -13.89 -5.02 6.14
C ILE A 198 -13.13 -4.40 7.32
N VAL A 199 -13.34 -3.10 7.53
CA VAL A 199 -12.87 -2.42 8.73
C VAL A 199 -13.97 -2.50 9.77
N ARG A 200 -13.67 -3.15 10.89
CA ARG A 200 -14.65 -3.42 11.95
C ARG A 200 -15.02 -2.13 12.68
N GLY A 201 -16.30 -1.97 12.98
CA GLY A 201 -16.75 -0.92 13.89
C GLY A 201 -16.64 -1.36 15.34
N TYR A 202 -16.45 -0.40 16.23
CA TYR A 202 -16.57 -0.67 17.67
C TYR A 202 -18.03 -0.89 18.05
N THR A 203 -18.25 -1.91 18.87
CA THR A 203 -19.53 -2.13 19.55
C THR A 203 -19.30 -2.05 21.05
N ALA A 204 -20.19 -1.38 21.76
CA ALA A 204 -20.16 -1.33 23.21
C ALA A 204 -21.43 -1.92 23.79
N SER A 205 -21.31 -2.65 24.88
CA SER A 205 -22.44 -3.15 25.63
C SER A 205 -22.24 -2.95 27.13
N MET A 206 -23.31 -2.53 27.82
CA MET A 206 -23.33 -2.42 29.28
C MET A 206 -23.66 -3.79 29.87
N ALA A 207 -22.94 -4.18 30.91
CA ALA A 207 -23.23 -5.41 31.65
C ALA A 207 -24.59 -5.38 32.33
N GLN A 208 -25.00 -4.21 32.78
CA GLN A 208 -26.30 -3.98 33.41
C GLN A 208 -26.98 -2.77 32.75
N LYS A 209 -28.25 -2.93 32.37
CA LYS A 209 -29.04 -1.85 31.75
C LYS A 209 -29.84 -1.05 32.77
N GLU A 210 -30.12 -1.63 33.91
CA GLU A 210 -30.87 -1.01 35.02
C GLU A 210 -30.22 -1.37 36.36
N GLN A 211 -30.19 -0.45 37.28
CA GLN A 211 -29.69 -0.64 38.64
C GLN A 211 -30.47 0.18 39.63
N THR A 212 -30.82 -0.44 40.75
CA THR A 212 -31.44 0.24 41.90
C THR A 212 -30.42 0.35 43.02
N LEU A 213 -30.27 1.54 43.57
CA LEU A 213 -29.38 1.83 44.70
C LEU A 213 -30.15 2.52 45.80
N HIS A 214 -29.76 2.30 47.06
CA HIS A 214 -30.19 3.12 48.18
C HIS A 214 -29.40 4.43 48.19
N GLU A 215 -29.99 5.49 48.66
CA GLU A 215 -29.31 6.78 48.89
C GLU A 215 -28.01 6.59 49.69
N GLY A 216 -26.94 7.22 49.25
CA GLY A 216 -25.60 7.08 49.81
C GLY A 216 -24.84 5.82 49.38
N SER A 217 -25.45 4.88 48.66
CA SER A 217 -24.78 3.68 48.18
C SER A 217 -24.12 3.92 46.84
N SER A 218 -23.05 3.16 46.57
CA SER A 218 -22.31 3.19 45.30
C SER A 218 -22.29 1.82 44.66
N ALA A 219 -22.18 1.82 43.34
CA ALA A 219 -21.97 0.62 42.52
C ALA A 219 -21.02 0.93 41.36
N LYS A 220 -20.35 -0.11 40.84
CA LYS A 220 -19.50 0.01 39.67
C LYS A 220 -20.24 -0.45 38.45
N LEU A 221 -20.36 0.42 37.45
CA LEU A 221 -20.80 0.05 36.13
C LEU A 221 -19.61 -0.53 35.32
N SER A 222 -19.88 -1.52 34.53
CA SER A 222 -18.91 -2.10 33.60
C SER A 222 -19.50 -2.14 32.20
N PHE A 223 -18.65 -1.93 31.24
CA PHE A 223 -18.98 -2.06 29.83
C PHE A 223 -17.91 -2.89 29.13
N THR A 224 -18.26 -3.48 28.00
CA THR A 224 -17.34 -4.19 27.11
C THR A 224 -17.32 -3.52 25.76
N VAL A 225 -16.14 -3.42 25.16
CA VAL A 225 -15.92 -2.92 23.80
C VAL A 225 -15.42 -4.06 22.94
N SER A 226 -15.89 -4.15 21.71
CA SER A 226 -15.41 -5.12 20.75
C SER A 226 -15.23 -4.44 19.38
N PRO A 227 -14.06 -4.58 18.73
CA PRO A 227 -12.84 -5.20 19.23
C PRO A 227 -12.21 -4.42 20.37
N ASP A 228 -11.58 -5.12 21.33
CA ASP A 228 -10.82 -4.48 22.40
C ASP A 228 -9.42 -4.13 21.85
N ASP A 229 -9.12 -2.85 21.75
CA ASP A 229 -7.83 -2.32 21.29
C ASP A 229 -6.93 -1.86 22.45
N GLY A 230 -7.41 -2.00 23.70
CA GLY A 230 -6.72 -1.55 24.89
C GLY A 230 -6.59 -0.02 25.03
N GLN A 231 -7.11 0.75 24.08
CA GLN A 231 -7.02 2.21 24.05
C GLN A 231 -8.39 2.89 24.17
N THR A 232 -9.44 2.29 23.62
CA THR A 232 -10.80 2.82 23.70
C THR A 232 -11.27 2.92 25.14
N LYS A 233 -11.63 4.14 25.56
CA LYS A 233 -12.09 4.45 26.92
C LYS A 233 -13.55 4.89 26.91
N ALA A 234 -14.23 4.67 28.03
CA ALA A 234 -15.52 5.27 28.25
C ALA A 234 -15.38 6.63 28.96
N VAL A 235 -16.10 7.62 28.46
CA VAL A 235 -16.38 8.87 29.17
C VAL A 235 -17.78 8.77 29.76
N TRP A 236 -17.85 8.79 31.07
CA TRP A 236 -19.09 8.62 31.80
C TRP A 236 -19.76 9.95 32.08
N SER A 237 -21.08 9.99 31.97
CA SER A 237 -21.90 11.17 32.33
C SER A 237 -23.25 10.76 32.89
N SER A 238 -23.79 11.54 33.80
CA SER A 238 -25.16 11.41 34.33
C SER A 238 -26.03 12.51 33.76
N ASN A 239 -27.26 12.20 33.37
CA ASN A 239 -28.23 13.20 32.92
C ASN A 239 -28.71 14.10 34.08
N ASP A 240 -28.71 13.58 35.31
CA ASP A 240 -28.93 14.38 36.51
C ASP A 240 -27.91 14.01 37.58
N PRO A 241 -26.78 14.77 37.67
CA PRO A 241 -25.72 14.53 38.62
C PRO A 241 -26.13 14.76 40.07
N GLN A 242 -27.29 15.37 40.33
CA GLN A 242 -27.82 15.57 41.69
C GLN A 242 -28.58 14.34 42.21
N ILE A 243 -29.07 13.49 41.32
CA ILE A 243 -29.66 12.19 41.65
C ILE A 243 -28.58 11.13 41.76
N VAL A 244 -27.75 11.00 40.70
CA VAL A 244 -26.65 10.02 40.64
C VAL A 244 -25.42 10.74 40.10
N SER A 245 -24.34 10.76 40.86
CA SER A 245 -23.02 11.12 40.35
C SER A 245 -22.32 9.92 39.73
N VAL A 246 -21.48 10.16 38.72
CA VAL A 246 -20.64 9.11 38.11
C VAL A 246 -19.20 9.58 38.00
N ALA A 247 -18.28 8.75 38.42
CA ALA A 247 -16.85 8.96 38.28
C ALA A 247 -16.34 8.36 36.94
N GLN A 248 -15.18 8.81 36.45
CA GLN A 248 -14.63 8.37 35.15
C GLN A 248 -14.15 6.89 35.16
N ASP A 249 -14.07 6.25 36.30
CA ASP A 249 -13.84 4.82 36.47
C ASP A 249 -15.13 3.97 36.46
N GLY A 250 -16.29 4.61 36.22
CA GLY A 250 -17.60 3.98 36.16
C GLY A 250 -18.28 3.75 37.54
N ILE A 251 -17.73 4.29 38.63
CA ILE A 251 -18.40 4.23 39.93
C ILE A 251 -19.54 5.26 39.95
N ILE A 252 -20.76 4.77 40.18
CA ILE A 252 -21.94 5.59 40.40
C ILE A 252 -22.28 5.67 41.89
N THR A 253 -22.76 6.82 42.34
CA THR A 253 -23.23 7.05 43.73
C THR A 253 -24.61 7.68 43.72
N ALA A 254 -25.56 7.04 44.39
CA ALA A 254 -26.89 7.59 44.57
C ALA A 254 -26.87 8.71 45.64
N LEU A 255 -27.24 9.94 45.25
CA LEU A 255 -27.17 11.12 46.10
C LEU A 255 -28.51 11.49 46.71
N ARG A 256 -29.62 11.19 46.03
CA ARG A 256 -30.98 11.41 46.50
C ARG A 256 -31.98 10.50 45.80
N GLU A 257 -33.18 10.42 46.31
CA GLU A 257 -34.29 9.71 45.67
C GLU A 257 -34.59 10.29 44.28
N GLY A 258 -34.78 9.43 43.30
CA GLY A 258 -35.09 9.77 41.91
C GLY A 258 -34.64 8.72 40.91
N SER A 259 -34.77 9.04 39.63
CA SER A 259 -34.31 8.19 38.51
C SER A 259 -33.57 9.05 37.50
N THR A 260 -32.46 8.56 37.00
CA THR A 260 -31.66 9.22 35.98
C THR A 260 -31.03 8.22 35.07
N ILE A 261 -30.50 8.68 33.93
CA ILE A 261 -29.73 7.87 32.96
C ILE A 261 -28.27 8.20 33.14
N VAL A 262 -27.45 7.18 33.24
CA VAL A 262 -25.99 7.26 33.14
C VAL A 262 -25.56 6.77 31.78
N ASN A 263 -24.76 7.59 31.06
CA ASN A 263 -24.27 7.32 29.71
C ASN A 263 -22.78 7.01 29.74
N ALA A 264 -22.37 6.12 28.85
CA ALA A 264 -20.98 5.88 28.51
C ALA A 264 -20.79 6.18 27.02
N SER A 265 -19.92 7.13 26.71
CA SER A 265 -19.50 7.44 25.32
C SER A 265 -18.09 6.93 25.10
N LEU A 266 -17.84 6.28 23.96
CA LEU A 266 -16.50 5.79 23.58
C LEU A 266 -15.65 6.93 23.03
N THR A 267 -14.37 6.98 23.42
CA THR A 267 -13.35 7.93 22.92
C THR A 267 -12.05 7.23 22.61
#